data_6ba52b0f3d75dc30dd71234b68d73a13
#
_entry.id   6ba52b0f3d75dc30dd71234b68d73a13
#
_cell.length_a   1.000
_cell.length_b   1.000
_cell.length_c   1.000
_cell.angle_alpha   90.00
_cell.angle_beta   90.00
_cell.angle_gamma   90.00
#
_symmetry.space_group_name_H-M   'P 1'
#
loop_
_entity.id
_entity.type
_entity.pdbx_description
1 polymer ?
#
loop_
_entity_poly.entity_id
_entity_poly.type
_entity_poly.pdbx_seq_one_letter_code
_entity_poly.pdbx_strand_id
1 'polypeptide(L)'
;VQGMMLLIVPYMAMAFGAKESTGVILPMLCMADIMAVAYYKRIADWKTVAKLLPTALLGFLVALFVDKLVPAQGFRQLMGWTLALAMAVMIWSEIFGKENRWMHKWWYSALFGLLGGFTTMIGNAAGPVMSVYLLSMRKEKMEYIGINAWFFLVVNLLKVPFQIFAWDNITWGSFSLNLLMLPVIGIGALLGIRLVKLFPEKAFRRFIQFVT
;
A
#
# COMPACT_ATOMS: atom_id res chain seq x y z
N VAL A 1 6.25 2.88 -7.73
CA VAL A 1 5.23 3.80 -7.18
C VAL A 1 5.09 3.64 -5.67
N GLN A 2 5.25 2.44 -5.10
CA GLN A 2 4.98 2.17 -3.67
C GLN A 2 5.89 2.96 -2.71
N GLY A 3 7.17 3.11 -2.98
CA GLY A 3 8.08 3.90 -2.15
C GLY A 3 7.80 5.40 -2.20
N MET A 4 7.27 5.90 -3.30
CA MET A 4 6.90 7.32 -3.40
C MET A 4 5.81 7.72 -2.40
N MET A 5 4.99 6.77 -1.93
CA MET A 5 3.97 7.04 -0.91
C MET A 5 4.59 7.48 0.42
N LEU A 6 5.80 7.02 0.76
CA LEU A 6 6.51 7.48 1.96
C LEU A 6 6.81 8.99 1.94
N LEU A 7 6.96 9.57 0.74
CA LEU A 7 7.17 11.00 0.56
C LEU A 7 5.83 11.76 0.39
N ILE A 8 4.90 11.17 -0.37
CA ILE A 8 3.61 11.81 -0.67
C ILE A 8 2.73 11.91 0.58
N VAL A 9 2.67 10.88 1.40
CA VAL A 9 1.80 10.83 2.58
C VAL A 9 2.11 11.95 3.59
N PRO A 10 3.37 12.19 4.01
CA PRO A 10 3.69 13.32 4.89
C PRO A 10 3.34 14.66 4.26
N TYR A 11 3.62 14.85 2.96
CA TYR A 11 3.27 16.09 2.26
C TYR A 11 1.77 16.36 2.24
N MET A 12 0.98 15.33 1.91
CA MET A 12 -0.48 15.43 1.93
C MET A 12 -1.03 15.62 3.34
N ALA A 13 -0.41 15.00 4.36
CA ALA A 13 -0.75 15.20 5.76
C ALA A 13 -0.50 16.64 6.24
N MET A 14 0.51 17.31 5.69
CA MET A 14 0.75 18.73 5.96
C MET A 14 -0.27 19.63 5.26
N ALA A 15 -0.71 19.28 4.07
CA ALA A 15 -1.64 20.10 3.26
C ALA A 15 -3.10 19.96 3.69
N PHE A 16 -3.54 18.76 4.05
CA PHE A 16 -4.96 18.43 4.29
C PHE A 16 -5.26 17.98 5.72
N GLY A 17 -4.25 17.77 6.55
CA GLY A 17 -4.39 17.11 7.84
C GLY A 17 -4.00 15.65 7.78
N ALA A 18 -3.51 15.09 8.90
CA ALA A 18 -2.96 13.74 8.93
C ALA A 18 -4.03 12.67 8.64
N LYS A 19 -5.20 12.77 9.25
CA LYS A 19 -6.29 11.82 9.09
C LYS A 19 -7.03 12.05 7.76
N GLU A 20 -7.34 13.28 7.46
CA GLU A 20 -8.07 13.74 6.28
C GLU A 20 -7.32 13.35 4.98
N SER A 21 -6.00 13.48 4.97
CA SER A 21 -5.17 13.15 3.81
C SER A 21 -5.31 11.68 3.38
N THR A 22 -5.60 10.78 4.31
CA THR A 22 -5.79 9.35 4.00
C THR A 22 -7.02 9.11 3.15
N GLY A 23 -8.09 9.87 3.40
CA GLY A 23 -9.33 9.84 2.62
C GLY A 23 -9.20 10.56 1.28
N VAL A 24 -8.51 11.71 1.25
CA VAL A 24 -8.28 12.45 -0.01
C VAL A 24 -7.50 11.63 -1.02
N ILE A 25 -6.50 10.88 -0.58
CA ILE A 25 -5.65 10.05 -1.48
C ILE A 25 -6.38 8.77 -1.92
N LEU A 26 -7.26 8.21 -1.10
CA LEU A 26 -7.82 6.87 -1.31
C LEU A 26 -8.54 6.68 -2.66
N PRO A 27 -9.41 7.58 -3.14
CA PRO A 27 -10.04 7.40 -4.44
C PRO A 27 -9.03 7.40 -5.59
N MET A 28 -7.96 8.21 -5.51
CA MET A 28 -6.87 8.19 -6.51
C MET A 28 -6.17 6.83 -6.54
N LEU A 29 -5.92 6.24 -5.36
CA LEU A 29 -5.34 4.90 -5.25
C LEU A 29 -6.27 3.84 -5.86
N CYS A 30 -7.57 3.87 -5.54
CA CYS A 30 -8.55 2.95 -6.12
C CYS A 30 -8.57 3.03 -7.66
N MET A 31 -8.55 4.24 -8.23
CA MET A 31 -8.50 4.45 -9.67
C MET A 31 -7.22 3.88 -10.30
N ALA A 32 -6.07 4.13 -9.67
CA ALA A 32 -4.79 3.58 -10.12
C ALA A 32 -4.76 2.06 -10.02
N ASP A 33 -5.30 1.48 -8.94
CA ASP A 33 -5.35 0.04 -8.73
C ASP A 33 -6.29 -0.64 -9.73
N ILE A 34 -7.45 -0.04 -10.07
CA ILE A 34 -8.35 -0.53 -11.11
C ILE A 34 -7.62 -0.60 -12.46
N MET A 35 -6.89 0.46 -12.83
CA MET A 35 -6.10 0.49 -14.06
C MET A 35 -5.00 -0.59 -14.04
N ALA A 36 -4.30 -0.75 -12.92
CA ALA A 36 -3.28 -1.76 -12.75
C ALA A 36 -3.87 -3.18 -12.87
N VAL A 37 -4.97 -3.46 -12.18
CA VAL A 37 -5.64 -4.76 -12.26
C VAL A 37 -6.18 -5.03 -13.66
N ALA A 38 -6.79 -4.05 -14.32
CA ALA A 38 -7.29 -4.21 -15.69
C ALA A 38 -6.18 -4.69 -16.65
N TYR A 39 -4.95 -4.23 -16.43
CA TYR A 39 -3.81 -4.61 -17.24
C TYR A 39 -3.15 -5.92 -16.79
N TYR A 40 -2.95 -6.13 -15.48
CA TYR A 40 -2.20 -7.25 -14.91
C TYR A 40 -3.07 -8.40 -14.38
N LYS A 41 -4.40 -8.38 -14.57
CA LYS A 41 -5.37 -9.29 -13.95
C LYS A 41 -5.09 -10.78 -14.08
N ARG A 42 -4.42 -11.21 -15.16
CA ARG A 42 -4.15 -12.63 -15.44
C ARG A 42 -2.86 -13.15 -14.82
N ILE A 43 -2.05 -12.29 -14.20
CA ILE A 43 -0.68 -12.62 -13.79
C ILE A 43 -0.57 -12.76 -12.25
N ALA A 44 -1.63 -12.45 -11.52
CA ALA A 44 -1.61 -12.50 -10.07
C ALA A 44 -1.64 -13.93 -9.53
N ASP A 45 -0.76 -14.24 -8.60
CA ASP A 45 -0.85 -15.44 -7.76
C ASP A 45 -1.92 -15.24 -6.67
N TRP A 46 -3.13 -15.68 -6.99
CA TRP A 46 -4.29 -15.59 -6.09
C TRP A 46 -4.12 -16.34 -4.78
N LYS A 47 -3.27 -17.38 -4.72
CA LYS A 47 -2.98 -18.10 -3.48
C LYS A 47 -2.23 -17.19 -2.50
N THR A 48 -1.30 -16.40 -3.01
CA THR A 48 -0.57 -15.42 -2.18
C THR A 48 -1.50 -14.28 -1.75
N VAL A 49 -2.32 -13.73 -2.64
CA VAL A 49 -3.31 -12.69 -2.29
C VAL A 49 -4.27 -13.18 -1.22
N ALA A 50 -4.85 -14.37 -1.39
CA ALA A 50 -5.81 -14.96 -0.45
C ALA A 50 -5.22 -15.24 0.94
N LYS A 51 -3.91 -15.54 1.04
CA LYS A 51 -3.23 -15.71 2.34
C LYS A 51 -3.05 -14.39 3.08
N LEU A 52 -2.86 -13.29 2.37
CA LEU A 52 -2.61 -11.97 2.95
C LEU A 52 -3.90 -11.27 3.38
N LEU A 53 -4.99 -11.41 2.61
CA LEU A 53 -6.21 -10.64 2.80
C LEU A 53 -6.86 -10.81 4.17
N PRO A 54 -7.04 -12.03 4.73
CA PRO A 54 -7.68 -12.18 6.03
C PRO A 54 -6.94 -11.47 7.16
N THR A 55 -5.61 -11.57 7.16
CA THR A 55 -4.78 -10.92 8.18
C THR A 55 -4.61 -9.44 7.91
N ALA A 56 -4.67 -8.99 6.65
CA ALA A 56 -4.74 -7.57 6.32
C ALA A 56 -6.05 -6.93 6.83
N LEU A 57 -7.17 -7.63 6.72
CA LEU A 57 -8.43 -7.20 7.32
C LEU A 57 -8.35 -7.10 8.84
N LEU A 58 -7.70 -8.05 9.49
CA LEU A 58 -7.45 -7.96 10.93
C LEU A 58 -6.60 -6.75 11.28
N GLY A 59 -5.50 -6.52 10.56
CA GLY A 59 -4.65 -5.33 10.74
C GLY A 59 -5.41 -4.02 10.53
N PHE A 60 -6.27 -3.99 9.55
CA PHE A 60 -7.18 -2.88 9.29
C PHE A 60 -8.13 -2.62 10.48
N LEU A 61 -8.79 -3.67 11.02
CA LEU A 61 -9.66 -3.55 12.18
C LEU A 61 -8.90 -3.10 13.43
N VAL A 62 -7.68 -3.60 13.64
CA VAL A 62 -6.78 -3.14 14.71
C VAL A 62 -6.49 -1.66 14.55
N ALA A 63 -6.22 -1.18 13.35
CA ALA A 63 -5.97 0.24 13.09
C ALA A 63 -7.19 1.11 13.42
N LEU A 64 -8.41 0.66 13.08
CA LEU A 64 -9.66 1.35 13.45
C LEU A 64 -9.87 1.38 14.96
N PHE A 65 -9.52 0.31 15.66
CA PHE A 65 -9.61 0.27 17.10
C PHE A 65 -8.61 1.21 17.77
N VAL A 66 -7.36 1.21 17.30
CA VAL A 66 -6.31 2.11 17.78
C VAL A 66 -6.67 3.57 17.53
N ASP A 67 -7.24 3.90 16.36
CA ASP A 67 -7.71 5.25 16.05
C ASP A 67 -8.73 5.78 17.09
N LYS A 68 -9.64 4.91 17.55
CA LYS A 68 -10.62 5.30 18.59
C LYS A 68 -10.00 5.59 19.96
N LEU A 69 -8.83 5.03 20.24
CA LEU A 69 -8.09 5.22 21.49
C LEU A 69 -7.16 6.44 21.45
N VAL A 70 -6.82 6.90 20.26
CA VAL A 70 -5.87 8.00 20.05
C VAL A 70 -6.64 9.31 19.87
N PRO A 71 -6.34 10.35 20.66
CA PRO A 71 -6.92 11.68 20.42
C PRO A 71 -6.60 12.20 19.04
N ALA A 72 -7.46 13.05 18.46
CA ALA A 72 -7.27 13.59 17.11
C ALA A 72 -5.88 14.22 16.90
N GLN A 73 -5.33 14.87 17.93
CA GLN A 73 -3.97 15.44 17.90
C GLN A 73 -2.87 14.36 17.86
N GLY A 74 -3.13 13.18 18.40
CA GLY A 74 -2.20 12.04 18.42
C GLY A 74 -2.14 11.28 17.09
N PHE A 75 -3.14 11.44 16.22
CA PHE A 75 -3.19 10.70 14.95
C PHE A 75 -1.98 11.01 14.04
N ARG A 76 -1.50 12.25 14.04
CA ARG A 76 -0.29 12.63 13.31
C ARG A 76 0.94 11.90 13.82
N GLN A 77 1.06 11.71 15.13
CA GLN A 77 2.15 10.94 15.73
C GLN A 77 2.02 9.45 15.39
N LEU A 78 0.80 8.89 15.47
CA LEU A 78 0.51 7.52 15.07
C LEU A 78 0.89 7.26 13.61
N MET A 79 0.53 8.17 12.70
CA MET A 79 0.94 8.10 11.30
C MET A 79 2.47 8.14 11.16
N GLY A 80 3.15 9.04 11.85
CA GLY A 80 4.61 9.15 11.84
C GLY A 80 5.29 7.86 12.32
N TRP A 81 4.84 7.28 13.45
CA TRP A 81 5.35 6.00 13.93
C TRP A 81 5.07 4.85 12.97
N THR A 82 3.91 4.84 12.33
CA THR A 82 3.55 3.83 11.32
C THR A 82 4.47 3.89 10.11
N LEU A 83 4.78 5.09 9.61
CA LEU A 83 5.73 5.29 8.53
C LEU A 83 7.15 4.88 8.94
N ALA A 84 7.58 5.27 10.16
CA ALA A 84 8.88 4.88 10.69
C ALA A 84 9.01 3.35 10.83
N LEU A 85 7.95 2.67 11.30
CA LEU A 85 7.89 1.21 11.37
C LEU A 85 8.01 0.57 9.98
N ALA A 86 7.27 1.07 9.00
CA ALA A 86 7.36 0.57 7.63
C ALA A 86 8.78 0.72 7.05
N MET A 87 9.43 1.86 7.29
CA MET A 87 10.84 2.08 6.92
C MET A 87 11.79 1.14 7.68
N ALA A 88 11.58 0.97 8.98
CA ALA A 88 12.42 0.08 9.79
C ALA A 88 12.34 -1.38 9.32
N VAL A 89 11.14 -1.86 8.99
CA VAL A 89 10.94 -3.21 8.42
C VAL A 89 11.68 -3.34 7.09
N MET A 90 11.65 -2.30 6.26
CA MET A 90 12.34 -2.28 4.98
C MET A 90 13.88 -2.33 5.15
N ILE A 91 14.44 -1.45 5.96
CA ILE A 91 15.89 -1.39 6.24
C ILE A 91 16.35 -2.72 6.87
N TRP A 92 15.58 -3.24 7.82
CA TRP A 92 15.88 -4.52 8.45
C TRP A 92 15.94 -5.66 7.43
N SER A 93 15.02 -5.66 6.47
CA SER A 93 15.00 -6.70 5.41
C SER A 93 16.17 -6.59 4.44
N GLU A 94 16.67 -5.39 4.17
CA GLU A 94 17.87 -5.19 3.35
C GLU A 94 19.13 -5.71 4.04
N ILE A 95 19.27 -5.46 5.35
CA ILE A 95 20.46 -5.83 6.12
C ILE A 95 20.47 -7.34 6.43
N PHE A 96 19.32 -7.89 6.81
CA PHE A 96 19.19 -9.25 7.33
C PHE A 96 18.43 -10.22 6.44
N GLY A 97 17.92 -9.76 5.30
CA GLY A 97 17.03 -10.49 4.38
C GLY A 97 17.73 -11.61 3.59
N LYS A 98 18.60 -12.40 4.22
CA LYS A 98 19.10 -13.65 3.65
C LYS A 98 17.98 -14.68 3.64
N GLU A 99 17.98 -15.54 2.61
CA GLU A 99 17.04 -16.65 2.46
C GLU A 99 16.84 -17.39 3.78
N ASN A 100 15.59 -17.41 4.25
CA ASN A 100 15.27 -18.15 5.45
C ASN A 100 14.03 -19.01 5.18
N ARG A 101 14.06 -20.28 5.61
CA ARG A 101 12.94 -21.24 5.48
C ARG A 101 11.62 -20.72 6.07
N TRP A 102 11.66 -19.68 6.89
CA TRP A 102 10.50 -19.09 7.55
C TRP A 102 9.60 -18.29 6.60
N MET A 103 10.16 -17.78 5.51
CA MET A 103 9.44 -16.94 4.54
C MET A 103 8.27 -17.66 3.86
N HIS A 104 8.34 -19.00 3.79
CA HIS A 104 7.27 -19.83 3.24
C HIS A 104 6.23 -20.31 4.26
N LYS A 105 6.43 -20.00 5.56
CA LYS A 105 5.48 -20.37 6.60
C LYS A 105 4.26 -19.45 6.61
N TRP A 106 3.10 -19.99 6.97
CA TRP A 106 1.83 -19.27 7.00
C TRP A 106 1.85 -18.02 7.90
N TRP A 107 2.53 -18.11 9.06
CA TRP A 107 2.64 -16.99 10.00
C TRP A 107 3.40 -15.79 9.43
N TYR A 108 4.34 -16.01 8.50
CA TYR A 108 5.06 -14.93 7.83
C TYR A 108 4.12 -14.12 6.95
N SER A 109 3.28 -14.79 6.13
CA SER A 109 2.23 -14.13 5.35
C SER A 109 1.22 -13.43 6.27
N ALA A 110 0.85 -14.06 7.39
CA ALA A 110 -0.07 -13.50 8.37
C ALA A 110 0.47 -12.20 9.00
N LEU A 111 1.75 -12.19 9.40
CA LEU A 111 2.41 -11.01 9.95
C LEU A 111 2.45 -9.86 8.95
N PHE A 112 2.89 -10.12 7.72
CA PHE A 112 2.96 -9.09 6.69
C PHE A 112 1.60 -8.62 6.21
N GLY A 113 0.60 -9.49 6.18
CA GLY A 113 -0.79 -9.10 5.95
C GLY A 113 -1.29 -8.15 7.03
N LEU A 114 -1.12 -8.50 8.30
CA LEU A 114 -1.54 -7.68 9.44
C LEU A 114 -0.84 -6.32 9.45
N LEU A 115 0.48 -6.29 9.28
CA LEU A 115 1.24 -5.04 9.16
C LEU A 115 0.80 -4.21 7.95
N GLY A 116 0.60 -4.85 6.79
CA GLY A 116 0.14 -4.20 5.58
C GLY A 116 -1.25 -3.59 5.75
N GLY A 117 -2.19 -4.31 6.36
CA GLY A 117 -3.53 -3.81 6.69
C GLY A 117 -3.51 -2.64 7.66
N PHE A 118 -2.73 -2.74 8.72
CA PHE A 118 -2.57 -1.68 9.71
C PHE A 118 -1.96 -0.41 9.08
N THR A 119 -0.80 -0.55 8.43
CA THR A 119 -0.07 0.59 7.85
C THR A 119 -0.82 1.26 6.70
N THR A 120 -1.61 0.51 5.92
CA THR A 120 -2.42 1.12 4.86
C THR A 120 -3.61 1.89 5.41
N MET A 121 -4.20 1.45 6.53
CA MET A 121 -5.32 2.19 7.13
C MET A 121 -4.86 3.51 7.71
N ILE A 122 -3.78 3.51 8.48
CA ILE A 122 -3.28 4.71 9.16
C ILE A 122 -2.65 5.72 8.20
N GLY A 123 -1.88 5.26 7.20
CA GLY A 123 -1.08 6.18 6.40
C GLY A 123 -0.96 5.83 4.91
N ASN A 124 -1.80 4.95 4.36
CA ASN A 124 -1.64 4.44 2.99
C ASN A 124 -0.21 3.92 2.71
N ALA A 125 0.48 3.40 3.73
CA ALA A 125 1.90 3.09 3.74
C ALA A 125 2.22 1.58 3.71
N ALA A 126 1.32 0.75 3.21
CA ALA A 126 1.57 -0.69 3.08
C ALA A 126 2.58 -1.04 1.97
N GLY A 127 2.92 -0.10 1.09
CA GLY A 127 3.84 -0.32 -0.02
C GLY A 127 5.17 -0.94 0.39
N PRO A 128 5.93 -0.33 1.31
CA PRO A 128 7.19 -0.88 1.81
C PRO A 128 7.02 -2.27 2.44
N VAL A 129 6.00 -2.47 3.27
CA VAL A 129 5.70 -3.75 3.92
C VAL A 129 5.47 -4.86 2.89
N MET A 130 4.65 -4.58 1.89
CA MET A 130 4.37 -5.51 0.79
C MET A 130 5.58 -5.76 -0.09
N SER A 131 6.41 -4.73 -0.33
CA SER A 131 7.67 -4.87 -1.08
C SER A 131 8.61 -5.84 -0.38
N VAL A 132 8.81 -5.69 0.92
CA VAL A 132 9.64 -6.61 1.71
C VAL A 132 9.11 -8.04 1.62
N TYR A 133 7.81 -8.23 1.82
CA TYR A 133 7.19 -9.55 1.73
C TYR A 133 7.41 -10.21 0.37
N LEU A 134 7.05 -9.51 -0.72
CA LEU A 134 7.10 -10.09 -2.05
C LEU A 134 8.52 -10.28 -2.59
N LEU A 135 9.47 -9.39 -2.22
CA LEU A 135 10.88 -9.56 -2.54
C LEU A 135 11.48 -10.75 -1.81
N SER A 136 11.12 -10.95 -0.52
CA SER A 136 11.56 -12.10 0.26
C SER A 136 11.04 -13.43 -0.30
N MET A 137 9.81 -13.43 -0.85
CA MET A 137 9.21 -14.58 -1.50
C MET A 137 9.77 -14.83 -2.92
N ARG A 138 10.71 -14.02 -3.38
CA ARG A 138 11.36 -14.10 -4.71
C ARG A 138 10.37 -14.16 -5.88
N LYS A 139 9.22 -13.51 -5.73
CA LYS A 139 8.24 -13.46 -6.80
C LYS A 139 8.84 -12.81 -8.05
N GLU A 140 8.53 -13.36 -9.22
CA GLU A 140 8.92 -12.75 -10.49
C GLU A 140 8.27 -11.37 -10.64
N LYS A 141 8.91 -10.48 -11.41
CA LYS A 141 8.48 -9.10 -11.60
C LYS A 141 6.99 -8.97 -11.91
N MET A 142 6.49 -9.80 -12.82
CA MET A 142 5.09 -9.73 -13.24
C MET A 142 4.13 -10.24 -12.17
N GLU A 143 4.49 -11.32 -11.46
CA GLU A 143 3.74 -11.82 -10.30
C GLU A 143 3.73 -10.79 -9.17
N TYR A 144 4.89 -10.19 -8.87
CA TYR A 144 5.03 -9.12 -7.88
C TYR A 144 4.02 -7.99 -8.14
N ILE A 145 3.96 -7.50 -9.39
CA ILE A 145 3.06 -6.41 -9.77
C ILE A 145 1.60 -6.86 -9.70
N GLY A 146 1.29 -8.06 -10.19
CA GLY A 146 -0.07 -8.60 -10.20
C GLY A 146 -0.61 -8.82 -8.78
N ILE A 147 0.19 -9.39 -7.87
CA ILE A 147 -0.19 -9.59 -6.47
C ILE A 147 -0.45 -8.23 -5.79
N ASN A 148 0.46 -7.26 -5.98
CA ASN A 148 0.30 -5.92 -5.44
C ASN A 148 -0.97 -5.23 -5.96
N ALA A 149 -1.22 -5.27 -7.27
CA ALA A 149 -2.39 -4.64 -7.86
C ALA A 149 -3.69 -5.17 -7.25
N TRP A 150 -3.84 -6.48 -7.14
CA TRP A 150 -5.02 -7.08 -6.54
C TRP A 150 -5.12 -6.86 -5.03
N PHE A 151 -4.02 -7.00 -4.30
CA PHE A 151 -3.99 -6.77 -2.86
C PHE A 151 -4.45 -5.34 -2.55
N PHE A 152 -3.84 -4.34 -3.19
CA PHE A 152 -4.18 -2.94 -2.94
C PHE A 152 -5.58 -2.61 -3.42
N LEU A 153 -6.02 -3.09 -4.58
CA LEU A 153 -7.40 -2.87 -5.04
C LEU A 153 -8.42 -3.34 -4.00
N VAL A 154 -8.29 -4.58 -3.53
CA VAL A 154 -9.23 -5.14 -2.56
C VAL A 154 -9.19 -4.36 -1.24
N VAL A 155 -7.99 -4.13 -0.70
CA VAL A 155 -7.85 -3.44 0.59
C VAL A 155 -8.30 -1.99 0.49
N ASN A 156 -7.97 -1.27 -0.58
CA ASN A 156 -8.38 0.12 -0.77
C ASN A 156 -9.90 0.24 -0.97
N LEU A 157 -10.52 -0.64 -1.75
CA LEU A 157 -11.98 -0.67 -1.88
C LEU A 157 -12.69 -0.95 -0.55
N LEU A 158 -12.15 -1.87 0.26
CA LEU A 158 -12.69 -2.15 1.60
C LEU A 158 -12.54 -0.98 2.57
N LYS A 159 -11.55 -0.10 2.37
CA LYS A 159 -11.38 1.12 3.18
C LYS A 159 -12.40 2.20 2.85
N VAL A 160 -12.90 2.27 1.60
CA VAL A 160 -13.79 3.36 1.15
C VAL A 160 -14.99 3.56 2.07
N PRO A 161 -15.77 2.52 2.44
CA PRO A 161 -16.91 2.70 3.34
C PRO A 161 -16.51 3.31 4.69
N PHE A 162 -15.37 2.90 5.23
CA PHE A 162 -14.91 3.42 6.52
C PHE A 162 -14.41 4.86 6.44
N GLN A 163 -13.79 5.23 5.34
CA GLN A 163 -13.37 6.62 5.08
C GLN A 163 -14.56 7.55 4.86
N ILE A 164 -15.68 7.03 4.33
CA ILE A 164 -16.91 7.81 4.14
C ILE A 164 -17.71 7.87 5.45
N PHE A 165 -18.04 6.73 6.06
CA PHE A 165 -19.03 6.64 7.13
C PHE A 165 -18.45 6.73 8.54
N ALA A 166 -17.21 6.30 8.74
CA ALA A 166 -16.60 6.28 10.08
C ALA A 166 -15.67 7.48 10.32
N TRP A 167 -14.99 7.94 9.27
CA TRP A 167 -14.00 9.01 9.38
C TRP A 167 -14.41 10.32 8.70
N ASP A 168 -15.44 10.31 7.86
CA ASP A 168 -15.92 11.46 7.09
C ASP A 168 -14.83 12.20 6.29
N ASN A 169 -13.84 11.44 5.82
CA ASN A 169 -12.66 11.97 5.13
C ASN A 169 -12.84 12.09 3.62
N ILE A 170 -13.83 11.39 3.04
CA ILE A 170 -14.15 11.48 1.61
C ILE A 170 -15.39 12.33 1.45
N THR A 171 -15.21 13.56 1.02
CA THR A 171 -16.27 14.54 0.75
C THR A 171 -16.47 14.72 -0.75
N TRP A 172 -17.59 15.33 -1.15
CA TRP A 172 -17.80 15.69 -2.56
C TRP A 172 -16.71 16.63 -3.10
N GLY A 173 -16.17 17.53 -2.26
CA GLY A 173 -15.07 18.42 -2.62
C GLY A 173 -13.76 17.64 -2.88
N SER A 174 -13.40 16.71 -2.01
CA SER A 174 -12.20 15.86 -2.22
C SER A 174 -12.39 14.91 -3.39
N PHE A 175 -13.60 14.37 -3.60
CA PHE A 175 -13.88 13.48 -4.72
C PHE A 175 -13.83 14.20 -6.08
N SER A 176 -14.33 15.43 -6.16
CA SER A 176 -14.22 16.24 -7.40
C SER A 176 -12.77 16.55 -7.77
N LEU A 177 -11.92 16.83 -6.78
CA LEU A 177 -10.47 16.95 -6.98
C LEU A 177 -9.87 15.66 -7.56
N ASN A 178 -10.28 14.50 -7.03
CA ASN A 178 -9.83 13.20 -7.51
C ASN A 178 -10.24 12.93 -8.97
N LEU A 179 -11.46 13.33 -9.36
CA LEU A 179 -11.92 13.25 -10.75
C LEU A 179 -11.06 14.12 -11.69
N LEU A 180 -10.71 15.31 -11.24
CA LEU A 180 -9.83 16.21 -12.01
C LEU A 180 -8.44 15.60 -12.22
N MET A 181 -7.96 14.78 -11.28
CA MET A 181 -6.66 14.09 -11.38
C MET A 181 -6.69 12.81 -12.22
N LEU A 182 -7.86 12.33 -12.65
CA LEU A 182 -8.02 11.11 -13.47
C LEU A 182 -7.13 11.08 -14.72
N PRO A 183 -7.03 12.15 -15.53
CA PRO A 183 -6.14 12.16 -16.71
C PRO A 183 -4.68 11.97 -16.31
N VAL A 184 -4.24 12.61 -15.23
CA VAL A 184 -2.86 12.51 -14.73
C VAL A 184 -2.57 11.09 -14.23
N ILE A 185 -3.52 10.49 -13.50
CA ILE A 185 -3.43 9.09 -13.04
C ILE A 185 -3.34 8.15 -14.25
N GLY A 186 -4.16 8.38 -15.29
CA GLY A 186 -4.15 7.60 -16.52
C GLY A 186 -2.81 7.67 -17.26
N ILE A 187 -2.26 8.88 -17.42
CA ILE A 187 -0.93 9.08 -18.03
C ILE A 187 0.14 8.39 -17.19
N GLY A 188 0.09 8.55 -15.86
CA GLY A 188 1.02 7.90 -14.94
C GLY A 188 0.96 6.37 -15.02
N ALA A 189 -0.24 5.80 -15.12
CA ALA A 189 -0.43 4.36 -15.28
C ALA A 189 0.16 3.85 -16.61
N LEU A 190 -0.10 4.54 -17.72
CA LEU A 190 0.46 4.20 -19.04
C LEU A 190 1.98 4.28 -19.06
N LEU A 191 2.56 5.34 -18.49
CA LEU A 191 4.00 5.49 -18.35
C LEU A 191 4.58 4.39 -17.46
N GLY A 192 3.94 4.08 -16.33
CA GLY A 192 4.35 3.01 -15.43
C GLY A 192 4.39 1.65 -16.12
N ILE A 193 3.36 1.31 -16.91
CA ILE A 193 3.32 0.08 -17.69
C ILE A 193 4.46 0.01 -18.69
N ARG A 194 4.75 1.11 -19.40
CA ARG A 194 5.87 1.16 -20.36
C ARG A 194 7.20 1.00 -19.67
N LEU A 195 7.44 1.72 -18.57
CA LEU A 195 8.67 1.63 -17.81
C LEU A 195 8.90 0.22 -17.26
N VAL A 196 7.87 -0.40 -16.68
CA VAL A 196 7.97 -1.79 -16.19
C VAL A 196 8.40 -2.75 -17.30
N LYS A 197 7.90 -2.59 -18.52
CA LYS A 197 8.30 -3.44 -19.66
C LYS A 197 9.77 -3.28 -20.04
N LEU A 198 10.32 -2.06 -19.92
CA LEU A 198 11.71 -1.76 -20.26
C LEU A 198 12.71 -2.26 -19.22
N PHE A 199 12.32 -2.38 -17.95
CA PHE A 199 13.22 -2.84 -16.90
C PHE A 199 13.43 -4.37 -16.96
N PRO A 200 14.67 -4.87 -17.10
CA PRO A 200 14.96 -6.29 -16.89
C PRO A 200 14.73 -6.67 -15.41
N GLU A 201 14.48 -7.95 -15.14
CA GLU A 201 14.15 -8.48 -13.80
C GLU A 201 15.11 -7.99 -12.70
N LYS A 202 16.43 -8.07 -12.97
CA LYS A 202 17.47 -7.65 -12.00
C LYS A 202 17.42 -6.15 -11.71
N ALA A 203 17.21 -5.33 -12.74
CA ALA A 203 17.11 -3.88 -12.59
C ALA A 203 15.82 -3.49 -11.86
N PHE A 204 14.70 -4.18 -12.15
CA PHE A 204 13.44 -3.96 -11.46
C PHE A 204 13.57 -4.25 -9.95
N ARG A 205 14.17 -5.38 -9.55
CA ARG A 205 14.38 -5.72 -8.14
C ARG A 205 15.23 -4.68 -7.41
N ARG A 206 16.36 -4.26 -8.02
CA ARG A 206 17.21 -3.18 -7.46
C ARG A 206 16.46 -1.86 -7.36
N PHE A 207 15.67 -1.52 -8.39
CA PHE A 207 14.87 -0.31 -8.38
C PHE A 207 13.83 -0.32 -7.25
N ILE A 208 13.11 -1.43 -7.06
CA ILE A 208 12.17 -1.54 -5.94
C ILE A 208 12.90 -1.41 -4.61
N GLN A 209 14.03 -2.10 -4.41
CA GLN A 209 14.84 -1.99 -3.20
C GLN A 209 15.31 -0.56 -2.92
N PHE A 210 15.68 0.19 -3.96
CA PHE A 210 16.18 1.55 -3.81
C PHE A 210 15.07 2.59 -3.58
N VAL A 211 13.88 2.39 -4.17
CA VAL A 211 12.76 3.35 -4.14
C VAL A 211 11.81 3.07 -2.97
N THR A 212 11.82 1.86 -2.40
CA THR A 212 11.05 1.51 -1.20
C THR A 212 11.87 1.57 0.04
#